data_9e86c246bb42b5c9c61090a8494c7df5
#
_entry.id   9e86c246bb42b5c9c61090a8494c7df5
#
_cell.length_a   1.000
_cell.length_b   1.000
_cell.length_c   1.000
_cell.angle_alpha   90.00
_cell.angle_beta   90.00
_cell.angle_gamma   90.00
#
_symmetry.space_group_name_H-M   'P 1'
#
loop_
_entity.id
_entity.type
_entity.pdbx_description
1 polymer ?
#
loop_
_entity_poly.entity_id
_entity_poly.type
_entity_poly.pdbx_seq_one_letter_code
_entity_poly.pdbx_strand_id
1 'polypeptide(L)'
;MVNKRINNKFSILFFGLSCFLSFLSLNSSADPEVTLPELIYDSSEHFSDIDSANLDGLLERIGDSRVVLLGEASHGTAEFYDMRARITRELIEKKGFTIVAVEADWPDAEIIDDYIRGKDRGDQKKRTSKKPFTGYPSWMWANHSVRNFTNWLTDYNQSSVSSKDKVAFYGLDLYNLFGSIDAVLEYLHDVDAKSAEAARWYYGCLLPWAQDPSLYSRDMQSGRFRGCGYEVIAVLRELRNKRAHYIKNHRDGDDDLHRQRYFKAEQNARLAINSERYFRTMYDASNESWNQRDHSMFETLLDVMSFRGKTSKAVVWAHNSHIGDARATERSEHNEFNLGQLVRETFADSAYLIGFGTDHGTVAAASQWGGPMQVMQIPTSNRDSYGYLFHQVKTDNFLLPLRDTGSLDSKQDETRKRLLTERLQRAIGTTYDPEDEFNKHYSHASLPRQFDELIWFDETRAVKPLNREQ
;
A
#
# COMPACT_ATOMS: atom_id res chain seq x y z
N MET A 1 7.88 -77.00 41.04
CA MET A 1 7.60 -78.40 40.70
C MET A 1 7.93 -78.59 39.21
N VAL A 2 9.02 -79.24 39.02
CA VAL A 2 9.22 -80.53 38.31
C VAL A 2 9.03 -80.42 36.76
N ASN A 3 10.17 -80.33 36.13
CA ASN A 3 10.84 -81.30 35.25
C ASN A 3 10.09 -81.90 34.06
N LYS A 4 10.57 -81.78 32.84
CA LYS A 4 11.36 -82.84 32.18
C LYS A 4 11.85 -82.47 30.77
N ARG A 5 13.13 -82.71 30.54
CA ARG A 5 13.83 -82.75 29.23
C ARG A 5 13.29 -83.92 28.41
N ILE A 6 13.30 -83.83 27.09
CA ILE A 6 13.62 -84.92 26.18
C ILE A 6 14.39 -84.37 24.99
N ASN A 7 15.60 -84.88 24.76
CA ASN A 7 16.44 -84.82 23.56
C ASN A 7 15.87 -85.70 22.47
N ASN A 8 15.89 -85.28 21.23
CA ASN A 8 16.10 -86.21 20.11
C ASN A 8 16.88 -85.52 18.98
N LYS A 9 18.03 -86.12 18.67
CA LYS A 9 18.88 -85.79 17.52
C LYS A 9 18.26 -86.49 16.29
N PHE A 10 18.17 -85.77 15.19
CA PHE A 10 18.15 -86.32 13.85
C PHE A 10 19.05 -85.46 12.94
N SER A 11 20.10 -86.14 12.44
CA SER A 11 20.97 -85.70 11.35
C SER A 11 20.26 -85.86 10.02
N ILE A 12 20.19 -84.84 9.17
CA ILE A 12 19.90 -84.99 7.76
C ILE A 12 20.85 -84.13 6.94
N LEU A 13 21.38 -84.75 5.93
CA LEU A 13 22.40 -84.39 4.96
C LEU A 13 22.20 -83.01 4.31
N PHE A 14 23.32 -82.32 4.10
CA PHE A 14 23.52 -81.22 3.20
C PHE A 14 23.40 -81.66 1.75
N PHE A 15 22.47 -80.98 1.00
CA PHE A 15 22.59 -80.81 -0.44
C PHE A 15 22.70 -79.28 -0.71
N GLY A 16 23.89 -78.93 -1.15
CA GLY A 16 24.16 -77.51 -1.53
C GLY A 16 23.49 -77.15 -2.87
N LEU A 17 22.68 -76.14 -2.85
CA LEU A 17 22.24 -75.48 -4.04
C LEU A 17 22.69 -73.99 -3.93
N SER A 18 23.81 -73.66 -4.59
CA SER A 18 24.30 -72.31 -4.73
C SER A 18 23.36 -71.46 -5.65
N CYS A 19 22.45 -70.74 -5.05
CA CYS A 19 21.73 -69.65 -5.78
C CYS A 19 22.62 -68.42 -5.79
N PHE A 20 23.23 -68.08 -6.94
CA PHE A 20 23.81 -66.79 -7.23
C PHE A 20 22.66 -65.79 -7.33
N LEU A 21 22.34 -65.06 -6.27
CA LEU A 21 21.53 -63.87 -6.28
C LEU A 21 22.39 -62.68 -6.78
N SER A 22 22.29 -62.42 -8.09
CA SER A 22 22.79 -61.16 -8.66
C SER A 22 21.96 -60.02 -8.07
N PHE A 23 22.52 -59.28 -7.11
CA PHE A 23 22.02 -57.97 -6.70
C PHE A 23 22.22 -57.00 -7.87
N LEU A 24 21.21 -56.86 -8.70
CA LEU A 24 21.05 -55.67 -9.51
C LEU A 24 20.77 -54.50 -8.55
N SER A 25 21.84 -53.75 -8.18
CA SER A 25 21.71 -52.43 -7.59
C SER A 25 21.05 -51.54 -8.65
N LEU A 26 19.75 -51.37 -8.56
CA LEU A 26 19.05 -50.24 -9.17
C LEU A 26 19.58 -48.98 -8.47
N ASN A 27 20.64 -48.43 -9.05
CA ASN A 27 20.95 -47.02 -8.81
C ASN A 27 19.79 -46.22 -9.41
N SER A 28 18.75 -46.01 -8.61
CA SER A 28 17.82 -44.93 -8.83
C SER A 28 18.63 -43.65 -8.60
N SER A 29 19.22 -43.09 -9.64
CA SER A 29 19.60 -41.69 -9.66
C SER A 29 18.28 -40.93 -9.58
N ALA A 30 17.86 -40.62 -8.35
CA ALA A 30 16.85 -39.57 -8.20
C ALA A 30 17.42 -38.35 -8.90
N ASP A 31 16.74 -37.85 -9.91
CA ASP A 31 17.05 -36.53 -10.47
C ASP A 31 17.17 -35.56 -9.30
N PRO A 32 18.18 -34.69 -9.29
CA PRO A 32 18.36 -33.75 -8.21
C PRO A 32 17.05 -32.95 -8.08
N GLU A 33 16.44 -33.00 -6.90
CA GLU A 33 15.21 -32.24 -6.62
C GLU A 33 15.46 -30.76 -6.89
N VAL A 34 14.67 -30.16 -7.80
CA VAL A 34 14.79 -28.76 -8.16
C VAL A 34 14.57 -27.89 -6.91
N THR A 35 15.54 -27.05 -6.60
CA THR A 35 15.48 -26.18 -5.42
C THR A 35 14.43 -25.07 -5.59
N LEU A 36 13.93 -24.53 -4.48
CA LEU A 36 12.93 -23.45 -4.57
C LEU A 36 13.49 -22.17 -5.25
N PRO A 37 14.75 -21.73 -5.03
CA PRO A 37 15.35 -20.64 -5.80
C PRO A 37 15.39 -20.89 -7.32
N GLU A 38 15.66 -22.12 -7.76
CA GLU A 38 15.64 -22.48 -9.19
C GLU A 38 14.23 -22.45 -9.76
N LEU A 39 13.23 -22.91 -9.02
CA LEU A 39 11.82 -22.82 -9.41
C LEU A 39 11.38 -21.35 -9.54
N ILE A 40 11.78 -20.50 -8.58
CA ILE A 40 11.48 -19.05 -8.62
C ILE A 40 12.13 -18.43 -9.86
N TYR A 41 13.40 -18.74 -10.15
CA TYR A 41 14.08 -18.27 -11.33
C TYR A 41 13.32 -18.61 -12.61
N ASP A 42 12.93 -19.89 -12.76
CA ASP A 42 12.21 -20.36 -13.95
C ASP A 42 10.77 -19.81 -14.08
N SER A 43 10.17 -19.39 -12.96
CA SER A 43 8.78 -18.90 -12.90
C SER A 43 8.65 -17.39 -12.93
N SER A 44 9.76 -16.66 -12.95
CA SER A 44 9.78 -15.20 -12.87
C SER A 44 10.23 -14.54 -14.18
N GLU A 45 9.84 -13.27 -14.36
CA GLU A 45 10.22 -12.42 -15.48
C GLU A 45 11.37 -11.51 -15.02
N HIS A 46 12.58 -11.72 -15.57
CA HIS A 46 13.79 -11.04 -15.13
C HIS A 46 13.98 -9.69 -15.83
N PHE A 47 14.56 -8.72 -15.16
CA PHE A 47 14.93 -7.45 -15.74
C PHE A 47 16.26 -6.92 -15.15
N SER A 48 17.01 -6.15 -15.94
CA SER A 48 18.28 -5.56 -15.50
C SER A 48 18.09 -4.20 -14.84
N ASP A 49 17.15 -3.41 -15.34
CA ASP A 49 16.81 -2.08 -14.84
C ASP A 49 15.33 -1.77 -15.08
N ILE A 50 14.79 -0.77 -14.36
CA ILE A 50 13.38 -0.42 -14.38
C ILE A 50 12.92 0.04 -15.78
N ASP A 51 13.75 0.79 -16.51
CA ASP A 51 13.35 1.35 -17.81
C ASP A 51 13.28 0.26 -18.88
N SER A 52 14.11 -0.77 -18.80
CA SER A 52 14.14 -1.91 -19.71
C SER A 52 13.20 -3.04 -19.34
N ALA A 53 12.56 -3.00 -18.15
CA ALA A 53 11.64 -4.03 -17.71
C ALA A 53 10.47 -4.21 -18.69
N ASN A 54 10.27 -5.44 -19.19
CA ASN A 54 9.10 -5.76 -20.00
C ASN A 54 7.90 -5.98 -19.06
N LEU A 55 6.92 -5.09 -19.13
CA LEU A 55 5.71 -5.15 -18.30
C LEU A 55 4.49 -5.74 -19.05
N ASP A 56 4.65 -6.21 -20.29
CA ASP A 56 3.50 -6.68 -21.08
C ASP A 56 2.84 -7.90 -20.41
N GLY A 57 3.61 -8.86 -19.87
CA GLY A 57 3.09 -9.99 -19.13
C GLY A 57 2.33 -9.58 -17.88
N LEU A 58 2.87 -8.63 -17.10
CA LEU A 58 2.18 -8.05 -15.94
C LEU A 58 0.87 -7.37 -16.35
N LEU A 59 0.86 -6.56 -17.41
CA LEU A 59 -0.34 -5.89 -17.89
C LEU A 59 -1.40 -6.89 -18.39
N GLU A 60 -0.98 -8.00 -18.98
CA GLU A 60 -1.89 -9.08 -19.39
C GLU A 60 -2.54 -9.73 -18.16
N ARG A 61 -1.76 -10.06 -17.13
CA ARG A 61 -2.27 -10.63 -15.85
C ARG A 61 -3.19 -9.67 -15.08
N ILE A 62 -2.89 -8.37 -15.08
CA ILE A 62 -3.80 -7.34 -14.53
C ILE A 62 -5.13 -7.31 -15.27
N GLY A 63 -5.14 -7.56 -16.59
CA GLY A 63 -6.34 -7.68 -17.41
C GLY A 63 -7.25 -6.45 -17.31
N ASP A 64 -8.53 -6.70 -16.97
CA ASP A 64 -9.57 -5.68 -16.82
C ASP A 64 -9.79 -5.23 -15.36
N SER A 65 -8.82 -5.46 -14.49
CA SER A 65 -8.91 -5.04 -13.10
C SER A 65 -9.24 -3.54 -12.99
N ARG A 66 -10.11 -3.22 -12.02
CA ARG A 66 -10.53 -1.85 -11.74
C ARG A 66 -9.68 -1.16 -10.69
N VAL A 67 -9.07 -1.92 -9.80
CA VAL A 67 -8.19 -1.42 -8.74
C VAL A 67 -6.90 -2.21 -8.78
N VAL A 68 -5.78 -1.51 -8.99
CA VAL A 68 -4.43 -2.07 -8.90
C VAL A 68 -3.73 -1.43 -7.72
N LEU A 69 -3.29 -2.25 -6.75
CA LEU A 69 -2.57 -1.77 -5.58
C LEU A 69 -1.09 -2.09 -5.76
N LEU A 70 -0.26 -1.06 -5.68
CA LEU A 70 1.19 -1.12 -5.79
C LEU A 70 1.82 -0.85 -4.43
N GLY A 71 2.51 -1.86 -3.90
CA GLY A 71 3.12 -1.84 -2.59
C GLY A 71 4.47 -1.14 -2.52
N GLU A 72 5.06 -1.25 -1.37
CA GLU A 72 6.46 -1.01 -1.05
C GLU A 72 6.79 -1.71 0.27
N ALA A 73 7.95 -2.36 0.35
CA ALA A 73 8.41 -2.98 1.60
C ALA A 73 9.03 -1.94 2.54
N SER A 74 9.30 -0.74 2.05
CA SER A 74 9.81 0.40 2.81
C SER A 74 9.40 1.72 2.16
N HIS A 75 9.03 2.70 2.98
CA HIS A 75 8.60 4.02 2.49
C HIS A 75 9.68 4.85 1.80
N GLY A 76 10.93 4.56 2.06
CA GLY A 76 12.05 5.40 1.64
C GLY A 76 12.96 4.82 0.55
N THR A 77 12.47 3.90 -0.28
CA THR A 77 13.25 3.19 -1.31
C THR A 77 12.96 3.71 -2.71
N ALA A 78 13.99 4.18 -3.40
CA ALA A 78 13.86 4.82 -4.71
C ALA A 78 13.29 3.87 -5.79
N GLU A 79 13.81 2.65 -5.87
CA GLU A 79 13.41 1.65 -6.87
C GLU A 79 11.91 1.33 -6.80
N PHE A 80 11.32 1.35 -5.59
CA PHE A 80 9.89 1.12 -5.42
C PHE A 80 9.06 2.27 -6.02
N TYR A 81 9.45 3.53 -5.78
CA TYR A 81 8.78 4.68 -6.39
C TYR A 81 8.92 4.69 -7.91
N ASP A 82 10.11 4.41 -8.42
CA ASP A 82 10.38 4.45 -9.86
C ASP A 82 9.60 3.34 -10.59
N MET A 83 9.56 2.11 -10.03
CA MET A 83 8.79 1.01 -10.63
C MET A 83 7.28 1.25 -10.51
N ARG A 84 6.77 1.75 -9.38
CA ARG A 84 5.36 2.16 -9.24
C ARG A 84 4.98 3.22 -10.29
N ALA A 85 5.85 4.22 -10.49
CA ALA A 85 5.65 5.24 -11.52
C ALA A 85 5.62 4.62 -12.93
N ARG A 86 6.53 3.69 -13.22
CA ARG A 86 6.60 2.99 -14.51
C ARG A 86 5.33 2.18 -14.79
N ILE A 87 4.90 1.36 -13.85
CA ILE A 87 3.66 0.56 -13.96
C ILE A 87 2.44 1.48 -14.09
N THR A 88 2.38 2.55 -13.29
CA THR A 88 1.24 3.48 -13.32
C THR A 88 1.12 4.18 -14.68
N ARG A 89 2.22 4.57 -15.32
CA ARG A 89 2.22 5.13 -16.68
C ARG A 89 1.61 4.14 -17.69
N GLU A 90 2.05 2.90 -17.67
CA GLU A 90 1.51 1.85 -18.53
C GLU A 90 0.00 1.61 -18.31
N LEU A 91 -0.45 1.61 -17.05
CA LEU A 91 -1.86 1.46 -16.71
C LEU A 91 -2.70 2.65 -17.20
N ILE A 92 -2.17 3.86 -17.11
CA ILE A 92 -2.83 5.07 -17.62
C ILE A 92 -2.92 5.02 -19.14
N GLU A 93 -1.79 4.79 -19.83
CA GLU A 93 -1.71 4.86 -21.28
C GLU A 93 -2.40 3.71 -21.98
N LYS A 94 -2.28 2.47 -21.47
CA LYS A 94 -2.75 1.25 -22.13
C LYS A 94 -4.06 0.69 -21.56
N LYS A 95 -4.40 0.97 -20.31
CA LYS A 95 -5.54 0.36 -19.60
C LYS A 95 -6.62 1.34 -19.15
N GLY A 96 -6.43 2.66 -19.39
CA GLY A 96 -7.42 3.70 -19.12
C GLY A 96 -7.62 4.01 -17.63
N PHE A 97 -6.58 3.85 -16.80
CA PHE A 97 -6.61 4.28 -15.41
C PHE A 97 -6.58 5.82 -15.34
N THR A 98 -7.46 6.42 -14.55
CA THR A 98 -7.58 7.88 -14.42
C THR A 98 -7.50 8.37 -12.97
N ILE A 99 -7.27 7.47 -12.03
CA ILE A 99 -7.16 7.76 -10.61
C ILE A 99 -5.81 7.23 -10.13
N VAL A 100 -4.97 8.11 -9.59
CA VAL A 100 -3.80 7.76 -8.78
C VAL A 100 -4.13 8.15 -7.35
N ALA A 101 -4.24 7.16 -6.47
CA ALA A 101 -4.56 7.34 -5.06
C ALA A 101 -3.36 6.88 -4.22
N VAL A 102 -2.96 7.64 -3.22
CA VAL A 102 -1.73 7.38 -2.48
C VAL A 102 -1.94 7.44 -0.97
N GLU A 103 -1.10 6.71 -0.21
CA GLU A 103 -1.02 6.76 1.25
C GLU A 103 -0.39 8.10 1.69
N ALA A 104 -1.08 9.20 1.41
CA ALA A 104 -0.75 10.55 1.83
C ALA A 104 -2.01 11.27 2.27
N ASP A 105 -1.86 12.30 3.08
CA ASP A 105 -2.98 13.08 3.54
C ASP A 105 -3.72 13.74 2.37
N TRP A 106 -5.04 13.67 2.42
CA TRP A 106 -5.91 14.20 1.38
C TRP A 106 -5.63 15.68 1.04
N PRO A 107 -5.57 16.63 2.02
CA PRO A 107 -5.36 18.03 1.68
C PRO A 107 -3.98 18.31 1.08
N ASP A 108 -2.97 17.51 1.39
CA ASP A 108 -1.63 17.62 0.82
C ASP A 108 -1.58 17.10 -0.62
N ALA A 109 -2.22 15.97 -0.87
CA ALA A 109 -2.35 15.41 -2.21
C ALA A 109 -3.22 16.29 -3.13
N GLU A 110 -4.19 17.01 -2.58
CA GLU A 110 -5.03 17.95 -3.34
C GLU A 110 -4.19 19.06 -3.99
N ILE A 111 -3.12 19.52 -3.34
CA ILE A 111 -2.19 20.49 -3.89
C ILE A 111 -1.44 19.91 -5.09
N ILE A 112 -1.08 18.63 -5.03
CA ILE A 112 -0.46 17.91 -6.15
C ILE A 112 -1.46 17.75 -7.31
N ASP A 113 -2.74 17.39 -7.02
CA ASP A 113 -3.80 17.30 -8.04
C ASP A 113 -3.98 18.62 -8.79
N ASP A 114 -4.02 19.73 -8.08
CA ASP A 114 -4.15 21.04 -8.69
C ASP A 114 -2.92 21.41 -9.56
N TYR A 115 -1.72 21.02 -9.14
CA TYR A 115 -0.49 21.19 -9.92
C TYR A 115 -0.53 20.37 -11.22
N ILE A 116 -0.80 19.06 -11.15
CA ILE A 116 -0.80 18.19 -12.35
C ILE A 116 -1.95 18.49 -13.32
N ARG A 117 -3.02 19.11 -12.85
CA ARG A 117 -4.18 19.51 -13.68
C ARG A 117 -4.10 20.92 -14.21
N GLY A 118 -3.04 21.67 -13.86
CA GLY A 118 -2.79 23.03 -14.37
C GLY A 118 -3.76 24.07 -13.85
N LYS A 119 -4.44 23.81 -12.72
CA LYS A 119 -5.41 24.76 -12.11
C LYS A 119 -4.75 26.01 -11.54
N ASP A 120 -3.45 25.94 -11.25
CA ASP A 120 -2.65 27.08 -10.75
C ASP A 120 -2.39 28.19 -11.78
N ARG A 121 -2.71 27.98 -13.05
CA ARG A 121 -2.36 28.94 -14.13
C ARG A 121 -3.38 30.05 -14.37
N GLY A 122 -4.59 29.94 -13.79
CA GLY A 122 -5.70 30.86 -14.08
C GLY A 122 -5.92 32.01 -13.07
N ASP A 123 -5.53 31.88 -11.82
CA ASP A 123 -5.83 32.86 -10.77
C ASP A 123 -4.58 33.20 -9.93
N GLN A 124 -3.74 34.10 -10.47
CA GLN A 124 -2.52 34.58 -9.79
C GLN A 124 -2.78 35.25 -8.42
N LYS A 125 -4.03 35.59 -8.09
CA LYS A 125 -4.41 36.25 -6.83
C LYS A 125 -4.79 35.25 -5.72
N LYS A 126 -5.09 33.97 -6.05
CA LYS A 126 -5.44 32.90 -5.09
C LYS A 126 -4.42 31.77 -5.02
N ARG A 127 -3.14 32.06 -5.32
CA ARG A 127 -2.08 31.10 -5.04
C ARG A 127 -2.15 30.78 -3.55
N THR A 128 -2.66 29.61 -3.22
CA THR A 128 -2.45 29.07 -1.89
C THR A 128 -0.95 29.12 -1.63
N SER A 129 -0.54 29.70 -0.50
CA SER A 129 0.86 29.79 -0.07
C SER A 129 1.48 28.38 0.15
N LYS A 130 0.71 27.33 -0.08
CA LYS A 130 1.07 25.92 0.09
C LYS A 130 1.77 25.43 -1.17
N LYS A 131 3.06 25.13 -1.04
CA LYS A 131 3.84 24.48 -2.10
C LYS A 131 3.49 23.00 -2.18
N PRO A 132 3.45 22.39 -3.40
CA PRO A 132 3.33 20.95 -3.51
C PRO A 132 4.49 20.26 -2.78
N PHE A 133 4.27 19.05 -2.31
CA PHE A 133 5.27 18.22 -1.62
C PHE A 133 5.69 18.69 -0.22
N THR A 134 4.80 19.30 0.54
CA THR A 134 5.08 19.76 1.92
C THR A 134 4.45 18.91 3.02
N GLY A 135 3.62 17.92 2.65
CA GLY A 135 2.96 17.00 3.59
C GLY A 135 3.93 16.12 4.38
N TYR A 136 3.50 15.64 5.53
CA TYR A 136 4.30 14.76 6.39
C TYR A 136 4.06 13.27 6.04
N PRO A 137 5.09 12.44 6.08
CA PRO A 137 6.51 12.81 6.14
C PRO A 137 6.99 13.36 4.78
N SER A 138 7.52 14.57 4.78
CA SER A 138 7.79 15.30 3.54
C SER A 138 8.71 14.54 2.57
N TRP A 139 9.68 13.78 3.07
CA TRP A 139 10.62 13.04 2.25
C TRP A 139 9.99 11.87 1.47
N MET A 140 8.87 11.31 1.93
CA MET A 140 8.13 10.27 1.19
C MET A 140 7.55 10.83 -0.13
N TRP A 141 7.07 12.07 -0.11
CA TRP A 141 6.41 12.67 -1.26
C TRP A 141 7.24 13.75 -1.93
N ALA A 142 8.08 14.49 -1.16
CA ALA A 142 9.01 15.48 -1.67
C ALA A 142 10.36 14.85 -2.07
N ASN A 143 10.36 13.93 -3.01
CA ASN A 143 11.56 13.30 -3.56
C ASN A 143 11.59 13.38 -5.08
N HIS A 144 12.75 13.08 -5.67
CA HIS A 144 12.95 13.19 -7.12
C HIS A 144 12.06 12.21 -7.91
N SER A 145 11.84 10.99 -7.43
CA SER A 145 11.02 9.99 -8.12
C SER A 145 9.57 10.44 -8.24
N VAL A 146 8.97 10.92 -7.12
CA VAL A 146 7.59 11.43 -7.12
C VAL A 146 7.48 12.69 -7.99
N ARG A 147 8.45 13.63 -7.92
CA ARG A 147 8.44 14.82 -8.76
C ARG A 147 8.51 14.48 -10.25
N ASN A 148 9.37 13.53 -10.63
CA ASN A 148 9.47 13.09 -12.03
C ASN A 148 8.14 12.48 -12.52
N PHE A 149 7.50 11.68 -11.68
CA PHE A 149 6.20 11.11 -12.00
C PHE A 149 5.11 12.18 -12.13
N THR A 150 5.04 13.14 -11.20
CA THR A 150 4.03 14.23 -11.25
C THR A 150 4.26 15.20 -12.39
N ASN A 151 5.51 15.45 -12.80
CA ASN A 151 5.82 16.20 -14.02
C ASN A 151 5.29 15.47 -15.26
N TRP A 152 5.54 14.16 -15.36
CA TRP A 152 5.00 13.34 -16.45
C TRP A 152 3.46 13.38 -16.46
N LEU A 153 2.79 13.26 -15.28
CA LEU A 153 1.32 13.40 -15.18
C LEU A 153 0.84 14.77 -15.66
N THR A 154 1.60 15.83 -15.39
CA THR A 154 1.29 17.18 -15.87
C THR A 154 1.31 17.25 -17.39
N ASP A 155 2.37 16.71 -18.01
CA ASP A 155 2.50 16.68 -19.47
C ASP A 155 1.42 15.81 -20.12
N TYR A 156 1.14 14.64 -19.54
CA TYR A 156 0.05 13.76 -19.97
C TYR A 156 -1.31 14.47 -19.90
N ASN A 157 -1.63 15.13 -18.79
CA ASN A 157 -2.89 15.85 -18.63
C ASN A 157 -3.03 17.06 -19.55
N GLN A 158 -1.93 17.68 -19.95
CA GLN A 158 -1.94 18.77 -20.94
C GLN A 158 -2.16 18.26 -22.38
N SER A 159 -1.70 17.05 -22.69
CA SER A 159 -1.92 16.41 -23.99
C SER A 159 -3.32 15.84 -24.16
N SER A 160 -4.06 15.60 -23.05
CA SER A 160 -5.40 15.00 -23.06
C SER A 160 -6.45 15.97 -23.60
N VAL A 161 -7.26 15.53 -24.53
CA VAL A 161 -8.28 16.33 -25.21
C VAL A 161 -9.52 16.55 -24.32
N SER A 162 -9.84 15.60 -23.44
CA SER A 162 -11.06 15.64 -22.61
C SER A 162 -10.73 15.78 -21.13
N SER A 163 -11.48 16.64 -20.43
CA SER A 163 -11.35 16.80 -18.96
C SER A 163 -11.66 15.52 -18.17
N LYS A 164 -12.47 14.62 -18.76
CA LYS A 164 -12.83 13.33 -18.14
C LYS A 164 -11.69 12.32 -18.17
N ASP A 165 -10.83 12.43 -19.18
CA ASP A 165 -9.70 11.52 -19.38
C ASP A 165 -8.45 11.98 -18.60
N LYS A 166 -8.48 13.19 -18.05
CA LYS A 166 -7.40 13.68 -17.20
C LYS A 166 -7.26 12.83 -15.95
N VAL A 167 -6.03 12.43 -15.69
CA VAL A 167 -5.66 11.73 -14.46
C VAL A 167 -5.74 12.68 -13.29
N ALA A 168 -6.29 12.20 -12.18
CA ALA A 168 -6.36 12.93 -10.92
C ALA A 168 -5.55 12.22 -9.84
N PHE A 169 -5.00 13.01 -8.91
CA PHE A 169 -4.15 12.55 -7.81
C PHE A 169 -4.86 12.77 -6.48
N TYR A 170 -5.00 11.73 -5.66
CA TYR A 170 -5.74 11.78 -4.41
C TYR A 170 -4.94 11.18 -3.26
N GLY A 171 -4.98 11.82 -2.10
CA GLY A 171 -4.55 11.22 -0.84
C GLY A 171 -5.66 10.39 -0.24
N LEU A 172 -5.31 9.29 0.41
CA LEU A 172 -6.27 8.43 1.10
C LEU A 172 -6.24 8.61 2.62
N ASP A 173 -5.14 9.20 3.14
CA ASP A 173 -4.84 9.24 4.56
C ASP A 173 -5.48 10.42 5.30
N LEU A 174 -5.42 10.38 6.61
CA LEU A 174 -6.23 11.20 7.52
C LEU A 174 -5.43 11.99 8.60
N TYR A 175 -4.09 11.95 8.57
CA TYR A 175 -3.30 12.58 9.64
C TYR A 175 -3.39 14.11 9.67
N ASN A 176 -3.57 14.76 8.52
CA ASN A 176 -3.66 16.22 8.44
C ASN A 176 -5.08 16.73 8.75
N LEU A 177 -5.53 16.49 9.99
CA LEU A 177 -6.84 16.92 10.49
C LEU A 177 -7.08 18.42 10.28
N PHE A 178 -6.11 19.26 10.67
CA PHE A 178 -6.29 20.70 10.61
C PHE A 178 -6.21 21.23 9.18
N GLY A 179 -5.44 20.60 8.29
CA GLY A 179 -5.50 20.88 6.86
C GLY A 179 -6.87 20.60 6.25
N SER A 180 -7.51 19.50 6.67
CA SER A 180 -8.89 19.20 6.26
C SER A 180 -9.91 20.20 6.80
N ILE A 181 -9.78 20.62 8.05
CA ILE A 181 -10.62 21.68 8.66
C ILE A 181 -10.48 22.98 7.89
N ASP A 182 -9.25 23.42 7.62
CA ASP A 182 -8.97 24.66 6.89
C ASP A 182 -9.57 24.63 5.48
N ALA A 183 -9.45 23.51 4.77
CA ALA A 183 -10.04 23.35 3.43
C ALA A 183 -11.56 23.46 3.44
N VAL A 184 -12.24 22.90 4.45
CA VAL A 184 -13.70 23.05 4.62
C VAL A 184 -14.08 24.50 4.89
N LEU A 185 -13.35 25.16 5.80
CA LEU A 185 -13.63 26.56 6.17
C LEU A 185 -13.38 27.52 5.01
N GLU A 186 -12.34 27.30 4.21
CA GLU A 186 -12.04 28.08 3.00
C GLU A 186 -13.16 27.93 1.96
N TYR A 187 -13.58 26.67 1.68
CA TYR A 187 -14.68 26.42 0.77
C TYR A 187 -15.98 27.11 1.22
N LEU A 188 -16.37 26.95 2.49
CA LEU A 188 -17.57 27.58 3.02
C LEU A 188 -17.49 29.08 3.05
N HIS A 189 -16.32 29.66 3.32
CA HIS A 189 -16.12 31.10 3.25
C HIS A 189 -16.44 31.68 1.87
N ASP A 190 -16.06 30.94 0.83
CA ASP A 190 -16.31 31.33 -0.56
C ASP A 190 -17.79 31.24 -0.97
N VAL A 191 -18.51 30.20 -0.49
CA VAL A 191 -19.85 29.87 -1.00
C VAL A 191 -20.99 30.25 -0.03
N ASP A 192 -20.73 30.26 1.29
CA ASP A 192 -21.71 30.48 2.35
C ASP A 192 -21.04 30.96 3.65
N ALA A 193 -20.80 32.24 3.79
CA ALA A 193 -20.12 32.83 4.94
C ALA A 193 -20.81 32.52 6.28
N LYS A 194 -22.15 32.36 6.30
CA LYS A 194 -22.89 32.00 7.50
C LYS A 194 -22.60 30.56 7.94
N SER A 195 -22.54 29.60 6.99
CA SER A 195 -22.14 28.23 7.27
C SER A 195 -20.67 28.15 7.65
N ALA A 196 -19.79 29.02 7.09
CA ALA A 196 -18.39 29.10 7.51
C ALA A 196 -18.23 29.52 8.97
N GLU A 197 -19.03 30.49 9.44
CA GLU A 197 -19.03 30.90 10.85
C GLU A 197 -19.50 29.78 11.79
N ALA A 198 -20.57 29.10 11.43
CA ALA A 198 -21.06 27.94 12.19
C ALA A 198 -20.03 26.79 12.23
N ALA A 199 -19.42 26.43 11.09
CA ALA A 199 -18.39 25.41 11.01
C ALA A 199 -17.16 25.77 11.86
N ARG A 200 -16.72 27.05 11.85
CA ARG A 200 -15.61 27.54 12.69
C ARG A 200 -15.93 27.37 14.18
N TRP A 201 -17.17 27.62 14.57
CA TRP A 201 -17.60 27.40 15.96
C TRP A 201 -17.54 25.91 16.33
N TYR A 202 -18.03 25.01 15.48
CA TYR A 202 -17.98 23.57 15.71
C TYR A 202 -16.55 23.04 15.77
N TYR A 203 -15.71 23.35 14.79
CA TYR A 203 -14.31 22.93 14.75
C TYR A 203 -13.47 23.56 15.86
N GLY A 204 -13.93 24.64 16.48
CA GLY A 204 -13.34 25.26 17.66
C GLY A 204 -13.14 24.28 18.84
N CYS A 205 -13.96 23.21 18.91
CA CYS A 205 -13.76 22.12 19.87
C CYS A 205 -12.38 21.49 19.80
N LEU A 206 -11.78 21.36 18.60
CA LEU A 206 -10.49 20.71 18.36
C LEU A 206 -9.27 21.63 18.51
N LEU A 207 -9.46 22.95 18.58
CA LEU A 207 -8.38 23.94 18.65
C LEU A 207 -7.35 23.72 19.78
N PRO A 208 -7.72 23.22 20.98
CA PRO A 208 -6.73 22.95 22.03
C PRO A 208 -5.60 21.99 21.60
N TRP A 209 -5.86 21.13 20.61
CA TRP A 209 -4.91 20.13 20.10
C TRP A 209 -4.32 20.47 18.74
N ALA A 210 -4.47 21.71 18.24
CA ALA A 210 -4.02 22.09 16.91
C ALA A 210 -2.51 21.96 16.70
N GLN A 211 -1.70 22.11 17.74
CA GLN A 211 -0.24 21.97 17.67
C GLN A 211 0.22 20.52 17.70
N ASP A 212 -0.52 19.66 18.38
CA ASP A 212 -0.22 18.22 18.50
C ASP A 212 -1.52 17.42 18.69
N PRO A 213 -2.12 16.94 17.59
CA PRO A 213 -3.35 16.16 17.63
C PRO A 213 -3.22 14.85 18.43
N SER A 214 -2.00 14.33 18.59
CA SER A 214 -1.77 13.11 19.36
C SER A 214 -2.10 13.23 20.85
N LEU A 215 -2.04 14.46 21.39
CA LEU A 215 -2.43 14.73 22.78
C LEU A 215 -3.93 14.54 23.02
N TYR A 216 -4.75 14.59 21.96
CA TYR A 216 -6.18 14.40 22.06
C TYR A 216 -6.56 13.06 22.71
N SER A 217 -5.89 11.96 22.31
CA SER A 217 -6.12 10.64 22.90
C SER A 217 -5.89 10.62 24.40
N ARG A 218 -4.77 11.21 24.87
CA ARG A 218 -4.43 11.25 26.33
C ARG A 218 -5.48 12.02 27.12
N ASP A 219 -5.94 13.13 26.57
CA ASP A 219 -6.96 13.95 27.24
C ASP A 219 -8.31 13.24 27.28
N MET A 220 -8.68 12.50 26.24
CA MET A 220 -9.89 11.66 26.23
C MET A 220 -9.81 10.55 27.27
N GLN A 221 -8.67 9.84 27.35
CA GLN A 221 -8.44 8.78 28.34
C GLN A 221 -8.50 9.31 29.79
N SER A 222 -8.16 10.57 30.01
CA SER A 222 -8.25 11.20 31.33
C SER A 222 -9.69 11.33 31.86
N GLY A 223 -10.70 11.21 30.98
CA GLY A 223 -12.12 11.42 31.30
C GLY A 223 -12.48 12.88 31.62
N ARG A 224 -11.56 13.82 31.47
CA ARG A 224 -11.80 15.25 31.75
C ARG A 224 -12.49 16.00 30.62
N PHE A 225 -12.36 15.47 29.42
CA PHE A 225 -12.90 16.08 28.22
C PHE A 225 -13.88 15.13 27.55
N ARG A 226 -14.93 15.68 26.96
CA ARG A 226 -15.75 14.95 25.99
C ARG A 226 -15.12 15.06 24.62
N GLY A 227 -15.24 14.04 23.78
CA GLY A 227 -14.76 14.10 22.40
C GLY A 227 -15.51 15.12 21.56
N CYS A 228 -14.90 15.54 20.45
CA CYS A 228 -15.46 16.49 19.48
C CYS A 228 -16.26 15.82 18.34
N GLY A 229 -16.59 14.53 18.48
CA GLY A 229 -17.27 13.76 17.43
C GLY A 229 -18.61 14.36 16.99
N TYR A 230 -19.39 14.91 17.91
CA TYR A 230 -20.66 15.57 17.57
C TYR A 230 -20.44 16.80 16.69
N GLU A 231 -19.46 17.60 17.02
CA GLU A 231 -19.11 18.86 16.36
C GLU A 231 -18.64 18.61 14.93
N VAL A 232 -17.74 17.67 14.71
CA VAL A 232 -17.24 17.35 13.35
C VAL A 232 -18.34 16.74 12.48
N ILE A 233 -19.22 15.92 13.04
CA ILE A 233 -20.39 15.35 12.35
C ILE A 233 -21.37 16.45 11.96
N ALA A 234 -21.57 17.47 12.81
CA ALA A 234 -22.51 18.56 12.54
C ALA A 234 -22.11 19.34 11.28
N VAL A 235 -20.81 19.58 11.06
CA VAL A 235 -20.31 20.27 9.86
C VAL A 235 -20.58 19.46 8.60
N LEU A 236 -20.27 18.16 8.57
CA LEU A 236 -20.55 17.31 7.40
C LEU A 236 -22.05 17.23 7.10
N ARG A 237 -22.90 17.13 8.14
CA ARG A 237 -24.35 17.13 7.98
C ARG A 237 -24.85 18.43 7.36
N GLU A 238 -24.35 19.58 7.79
CA GLU A 238 -24.71 20.89 7.23
C GLU A 238 -24.32 20.99 5.75
N LEU A 239 -23.07 20.58 5.39
CA LEU A 239 -22.64 20.52 4.01
C LEU A 239 -23.56 19.66 3.14
N ARG A 240 -23.94 18.49 3.61
CA ARG A 240 -24.83 17.57 2.88
C ARG A 240 -26.25 18.11 2.72
N ASN A 241 -26.79 18.72 3.76
CA ASN A 241 -28.11 19.33 3.70
C ASN A 241 -28.19 20.45 2.64
N LYS A 242 -27.08 21.17 2.42
CA LYS A 242 -27.00 22.27 1.46
C LYS A 242 -26.40 21.89 0.10
N ARG A 243 -26.12 20.61 -0.14
CA ARG A 243 -25.44 20.10 -1.37
C ARG A 243 -26.07 20.66 -2.65
N ALA A 244 -27.40 20.59 -2.78
CA ALA A 244 -28.09 21.03 -3.98
C ALA A 244 -27.90 22.55 -4.21
N HIS A 245 -27.88 23.34 -3.14
CA HIS A 245 -27.62 24.77 -3.18
C HIS A 245 -26.19 25.07 -3.66
N TYR A 246 -25.20 24.34 -3.13
CA TYR A 246 -23.79 24.55 -3.44
C TYR A 246 -23.36 24.08 -4.84
N ILE A 247 -24.12 23.18 -5.48
CA ILE A 247 -23.80 22.69 -6.82
C ILE A 247 -24.57 23.44 -7.93
N LYS A 248 -25.86 23.77 -7.72
CA LYS A 248 -26.77 24.19 -8.79
C LYS A 248 -27.00 25.69 -8.93
N ASN A 249 -26.62 26.53 -7.97
CA ASN A 249 -27.01 27.94 -7.92
C ASN A 249 -25.89 28.90 -8.32
N HIS A 250 -25.04 28.50 -9.26
CA HIS A 250 -23.95 29.35 -9.74
C HIS A 250 -24.29 30.02 -11.08
N ARG A 251 -24.01 31.30 -11.21
CA ARG A 251 -24.31 32.12 -12.39
C ARG A 251 -23.34 31.91 -13.57
N ASP A 252 -22.20 31.26 -13.29
CA ASP A 252 -21.14 30.97 -14.27
C ASP A 252 -21.44 29.76 -15.17
N GLY A 253 -22.41 28.90 -14.78
CA GLY A 253 -22.83 27.75 -15.58
C GLY A 253 -21.85 26.57 -15.57
N ASP A 254 -20.80 26.59 -14.74
CA ASP A 254 -19.83 25.49 -14.62
C ASP A 254 -20.20 24.55 -13.46
N ASP A 255 -21.28 23.76 -13.66
CA ASP A 255 -21.76 22.79 -12.68
C ASP A 255 -20.69 21.72 -12.36
N ASP A 256 -19.78 21.40 -13.27
CA ASP A 256 -18.72 20.40 -13.03
C ASP A 256 -17.65 20.93 -12.07
N LEU A 257 -17.24 22.18 -12.22
CA LEU A 257 -16.33 22.84 -11.29
C LEU A 257 -16.91 22.89 -9.88
N HIS A 258 -18.17 23.31 -9.76
CA HIS A 258 -18.85 23.40 -8.46
C HIS A 258 -19.05 22.03 -7.81
N ARG A 259 -19.35 21.01 -8.61
CA ARG A 259 -19.43 19.61 -8.16
C ARG A 259 -18.08 19.10 -7.64
N GLN A 260 -16.97 19.41 -8.31
CA GLN A 260 -15.62 19.05 -7.87
C GLN A 260 -15.25 19.77 -6.57
N ARG A 261 -15.48 21.09 -6.46
CA ARG A 261 -15.20 21.88 -5.26
C ARG A 261 -16.02 21.37 -4.06
N TYR A 262 -17.29 21.07 -4.27
CA TYR A 262 -18.16 20.48 -3.24
C TYR A 262 -17.64 19.11 -2.79
N PHE A 263 -17.30 18.24 -3.74
CA PHE A 263 -16.76 16.91 -3.44
C PHE A 263 -15.50 17.00 -2.57
N LYS A 264 -14.55 17.87 -2.91
CA LYS A 264 -13.33 18.11 -2.12
C LYS A 264 -13.68 18.57 -0.69
N ALA A 265 -14.59 19.50 -0.53
CA ALA A 265 -15.04 19.98 0.78
C ALA A 265 -15.75 18.89 1.59
N GLU A 266 -16.61 18.09 0.96
CA GLU A 266 -17.30 16.97 1.61
C GLU A 266 -16.32 15.90 2.08
N GLN A 267 -15.29 15.57 1.28
CA GLN A 267 -14.24 14.64 1.66
C GLN A 267 -13.39 15.15 2.82
N ASN A 268 -12.97 16.41 2.79
CA ASN A 268 -12.27 17.03 3.91
C ASN A 268 -13.10 17.01 5.21
N ALA A 269 -14.41 17.27 5.14
CA ALA A 269 -15.28 17.20 6.30
C ALA A 269 -15.46 15.76 6.81
N ARG A 270 -15.48 14.74 5.93
CA ARG A 270 -15.48 13.32 6.30
C ARG A 270 -14.17 12.92 6.96
N LEU A 271 -13.05 13.35 6.38
CA LEU A 271 -11.73 13.07 6.95
C LEU A 271 -11.56 13.72 8.32
N ALA A 272 -12.10 14.90 8.57
CA ALA A 272 -12.11 15.49 9.91
C ALA A 272 -12.82 14.60 10.94
N ILE A 273 -13.90 13.90 10.54
CA ILE A 273 -14.58 12.91 11.40
C ILE A 273 -13.69 11.69 11.64
N ASN A 274 -13.09 11.14 10.59
CA ASN A 274 -12.26 9.94 10.66
C ASN A 274 -10.97 10.22 11.44
N SER A 275 -10.37 11.39 11.25
CA SER A 275 -9.19 11.85 12.00
C SER A 275 -9.52 12.02 13.49
N GLU A 276 -10.66 12.63 13.83
CA GLU A 276 -11.09 12.76 15.24
C GLU A 276 -11.19 11.38 15.91
N ARG A 277 -11.82 10.41 15.23
CA ARG A 277 -11.92 9.03 15.74
C ARG A 277 -10.56 8.37 15.89
N TYR A 278 -9.69 8.50 14.88
CA TYR A 278 -8.33 7.98 14.91
C TYR A 278 -7.52 8.55 16.08
N PHE A 279 -7.44 9.88 16.21
CA PHE A 279 -6.69 10.52 17.28
C PHE A 279 -7.29 10.29 18.66
N ARG A 280 -8.59 10.03 18.76
CA ARG A 280 -9.24 9.67 20.03
C ARG A 280 -8.82 8.31 20.55
N THR A 281 -8.56 7.33 19.67
CA THR A 281 -8.22 5.94 20.01
C THR A 281 -6.74 5.61 19.80
N MET A 282 -5.92 6.55 19.33
CA MET A 282 -4.54 6.33 18.90
C MET A 282 -3.64 5.66 19.95
N TYR A 283 -3.88 5.91 21.23
CA TYR A 283 -3.11 5.33 22.35
C TYR A 283 -3.93 4.32 23.16
N ASP A 284 -5.08 3.89 22.68
CA ASP A 284 -5.77 2.78 23.28
C ASP A 284 -5.00 1.49 23.00
N ALA A 285 -5.03 0.54 23.97
CA ALA A 285 -4.34 -0.74 23.81
C ALA A 285 -5.03 -1.68 22.78
N SER A 286 -5.96 -1.15 22.01
CA SER A 286 -6.71 -1.87 20.97
C SER A 286 -6.15 -1.56 19.57
N ASN A 287 -6.41 -2.43 18.62
CA ASN A 287 -6.07 -2.24 17.20
C ASN A 287 -7.05 -1.30 16.49
N GLU A 288 -7.88 -0.57 17.25
CA GLU A 288 -8.97 0.24 16.70
C GLU A 288 -8.45 1.38 15.82
N SER A 289 -7.35 2.03 16.21
CA SER A 289 -6.78 3.13 15.41
C SER A 289 -6.23 2.64 14.06
N TRP A 290 -5.57 1.46 14.00
CA TRP A 290 -5.14 0.84 12.75
C TRP A 290 -6.33 0.57 11.83
N ASN A 291 -7.32 -0.15 12.35
CA ASN A 291 -8.52 -0.50 11.60
C ASN A 291 -9.30 0.75 11.13
N GLN A 292 -9.38 1.78 11.98
CA GLN A 292 -10.03 3.05 11.63
C GLN A 292 -9.31 3.77 10.48
N ARG A 293 -7.96 3.76 10.46
CA ARG A 293 -7.17 4.39 9.40
C ARG A 293 -7.35 3.65 8.07
N ASP A 294 -7.18 2.35 8.05
CA ASP A 294 -7.32 1.54 6.83
C ASP A 294 -8.75 1.56 6.29
N HIS A 295 -9.75 1.52 7.16
CA HIS A 295 -11.15 1.69 6.76
C HIS A 295 -11.40 3.07 6.15
N SER A 296 -10.83 4.14 6.73
CA SER A 296 -10.92 5.50 6.18
C SER A 296 -10.29 5.61 4.79
N MET A 297 -9.12 5.01 4.57
CA MET A 297 -8.47 4.96 3.26
C MET A 297 -9.35 4.23 2.24
N PHE A 298 -9.95 3.12 2.64
CA PHE A 298 -10.86 2.36 1.78
C PHE A 298 -12.14 3.14 1.43
N GLU A 299 -12.81 3.77 2.41
CA GLU A 299 -13.97 4.62 2.14
C GLU A 299 -13.63 5.78 1.20
N THR A 300 -12.47 6.42 1.41
CA THR A 300 -11.99 7.51 0.56
C THR A 300 -11.77 7.02 -0.89
N LEU A 301 -11.18 5.84 -1.08
CA LEU A 301 -11.01 5.22 -2.40
C LEU A 301 -12.36 4.98 -3.09
N LEU A 302 -13.34 4.43 -2.37
CA LEU A 302 -14.68 4.18 -2.91
C LEU A 302 -15.40 5.48 -3.30
N ASP A 303 -15.29 6.51 -2.48
CA ASP A 303 -15.90 7.83 -2.76
C ASP A 303 -15.28 8.47 -4.01
N VAL A 304 -13.94 8.43 -4.13
CA VAL A 304 -13.22 8.91 -5.32
C VAL A 304 -13.65 8.16 -6.56
N MET A 305 -13.70 6.83 -6.51
CA MET A 305 -14.12 5.99 -7.64
C MET A 305 -15.58 6.26 -8.02
N SER A 306 -16.46 6.42 -7.04
CA SER A 306 -17.88 6.78 -7.27
C SER A 306 -18.02 8.16 -7.90
N PHE A 307 -17.26 9.14 -7.43
CA PHE A 307 -17.24 10.50 -7.97
C PHE A 307 -16.75 10.55 -9.41
N ARG A 308 -15.70 9.78 -9.75
CA ARG A 308 -15.13 9.68 -11.10
C ARG A 308 -15.98 8.85 -12.06
N GLY A 309 -16.92 8.06 -11.57
CA GLY A 309 -17.88 7.29 -12.34
C GLY A 309 -17.76 5.79 -12.19
N LYS A 310 -18.82 5.08 -12.59
CA LYS A 310 -18.96 3.64 -12.34
C LYS A 310 -17.89 2.77 -13.02
N THR A 311 -17.30 3.24 -14.10
CA THR A 311 -16.27 2.53 -14.88
C THR A 311 -14.86 3.01 -14.57
N SER A 312 -14.68 3.89 -13.59
CA SER A 312 -13.37 4.41 -13.22
C SER A 312 -12.43 3.31 -12.74
N LYS A 313 -11.14 3.49 -13.05
CA LYS A 313 -10.06 2.59 -12.66
C LYS A 313 -9.04 3.37 -11.81
N ALA A 314 -8.58 2.75 -10.71
CA ALA A 314 -7.68 3.37 -9.74
C ALA A 314 -6.39 2.57 -9.57
N VAL A 315 -5.25 3.26 -9.59
CA VAL A 315 -3.98 2.76 -9.07
C VAL A 315 -3.81 3.31 -7.66
N VAL A 316 -3.47 2.44 -6.72
CA VAL A 316 -3.24 2.80 -5.31
C VAL A 316 -1.77 2.56 -4.97
N TRP A 317 -1.10 3.56 -4.39
CA TRP A 317 0.25 3.44 -3.84
C TRP A 317 0.20 3.51 -2.33
N ALA A 318 0.52 2.41 -1.67
CA ALA A 318 0.65 2.38 -0.22
C ALA A 318 1.65 1.30 0.19
N HIS A 319 2.04 1.30 1.45
CA HIS A 319 2.95 0.30 2.00
C HIS A 319 2.37 -1.12 1.85
N ASN A 320 3.23 -2.14 1.73
CA ASN A 320 2.83 -3.55 1.66
C ASN A 320 1.87 -3.96 2.79
N SER A 321 2.05 -3.40 4.00
CA SER A 321 1.20 -3.69 5.15
C SER A 321 -0.23 -3.16 5.00
N HIS A 322 -0.47 -2.20 4.10
CA HIS A 322 -1.79 -1.67 3.78
C HIS A 322 -2.40 -2.33 2.56
N ILE A 323 -1.59 -2.68 1.54
CA ILE A 323 -2.14 -3.16 0.26
C ILE A 323 -2.19 -4.69 0.12
N GLY A 324 -1.41 -5.43 0.89
CA GLY A 324 -1.50 -6.89 0.93
C GLY A 324 -2.74 -7.35 1.67
N ASP A 325 -3.24 -8.55 1.39
CA ASP A 325 -4.38 -9.12 2.12
C ASP A 325 -3.98 -9.46 3.57
N ALA A 326 -4.52 -8.73 4.54
CA ALA A 326 -4.17 -8.88 5.96
C ALA A 326 -4.45 -10.31 6.50
N ARG A 327 -5.41 -11.02 5.91
CA ARG A 327 -5.76 -12.41 6.30
C ARG A 327 -4.62 -13.40 6.07
N ALA A 328 -3.64 -13.03 5.26
CA ALA A 328 -2.44 -13.82 4.97
C ALA A 328 -1.25 -13.48 5.88
N THR A 329 -1.46 -12.71 6.93
CA THR A 329 -0.40 -12.19 7.83
C THR A 329 -0.79 -12.37 9.30
N GLU A 330 0.18 -12.23 10.21
CA GLU A 330 -0.05 -12.24 11.67
C GLU A 330 -1.07 -11.18 12.13
N ARG A 331 -1.31 -10.13 11.34
CA ARG A 331 -2.29 -9.08 11.68
C ARG A 331 -3.70 -9.63 11.92
N SER A 332 -4.07 -10.67 11.15
CA SER A 332 -5.38 -11.32 11.31
C SER A 332 -5.57 -11.96 12.68
N GLU A 333 -4.51 -12.42 13.33
CA GLU A 333 -4.53 -13.00 14.68
C GLU A 333 -4.91 -11.95 15.74
N HIS A 334 -4.62 -10.68 15.45
CA HIS A 334 -4.92 -9.53 16.29
C HIS A 334 -6.23 -8.82 15.90
N ASN A 335 -7.05 -9.40 14.99
CA ASN A 335 -8.25 -8.77 14.42
C ASN A 335 -7.94 -7.44 13.70
N GLU A 336 -6.75 -7.28 13.17
CA GLU A 336 -6.40 -6.19 12.27
C GLU A 336 -6.77 -6.56 10.84
N PHE A 337 -7.42 -5.64 10.16
CA PHE A 337 -7.62 -5.68 8.71
C PHE A 337 -6.90 -4.50 8.06
N ASN A 338 -6.86 -4.48 6.74
CA ASN A 338 -6.24 -3.39 6.01
C ASN A 338 -6.97 -3.08 4.70
N LEU A 339 -6.53 -2.02 4.03
CA LEU A 339 -7.05 -1.58 2.74
C LEU A 339 -7.05 -2.70 1.69
N GLY A 340 -5.98 -3.50 1.59
CA GLY A 340 -5.84 -4.61 0.62
C GLY A 340 -6.89 -5.69 0.82
N GLN A 341 -7.14 -6.11 2.07
CA GLN A 341 -8.22 -7.03 2.40
C GLN A 341 -9.59 -6.47 1.98
N LEU A 342 -9.91 -5.23 2.37
CA LEU A 342 -11.20 -4.60 2.06
C LEU A 342 -11.40 -4.44 0.54
N VAL A 343 -10.34 -4.10 -0.19
CA VAL A 343 -10.36 -4.04 -1.66
C VAL A 343 -10.58 -5.44 -2.25
N ARG A 344 -9.88 -6.46 -1.77
CA ARG A 344 -10.05 -7.84 -2.21
C ARG A 344 -11.48 -8.34 -2.01
N GLU A 345 -12.05 -8.08 -0.83
CA GLU A 345 -13.43 -8.46 -0.49
C GLU A 345 -14.47 -7.76 -1.37
N THR A 346 -14.22 -6.50 -1.74
CA THR A 346 -15.19 -5.68 -2.49
C THR A 346 -15.09 -5.87 -4.00
N PHE A 347 -13.86 -5.97 -4.53
CA PHE A 347 -13.61 -6.00 -5.97
C PHE A 347 -13.30 -7.40 -6.50
N ALA A 348 -13.04 -8.37 -5.63
CA ALA A 348 -12.70 -9.76 -5.97
C ALA A 348 -11.67 -9.84 -7.11
N ASP A 349 -12.00 -10.47 -8.23
CA ASP A 349 -11.11 -10.61 -9.40
C ASP A 349 -10.82 -9.29 -10.13
N SER A 350 -11.59 -8.23 -9.85
CA SER A 350 -11.33 -6.88 -10.38
C SER A 350 -10.31 -6.08 -9.56
N ALA A 351 -9.67 -6.70 -8.54
CA ALA A 351 -8.54 -6.15 -7.81
C ALA A 351 -7.26 -6.93 -8.15
N TYR A 352 -6.11 -6.21 -8.21
CA TYR A 352 -4.79 -6.81 -8.43
C TYR A 352 -3.79 -6.19 -7.46
N LEU A 353 -3.20 -7.02 -6.59
CA LEU A 353 -2.33 -6.60 -5.49
C LEU A 353 -0.89 -6.98 -5.80
N ILE A 354 0.00 -5.99 -5.87
CA ILE A 354 1.42 -6.17 -6.24
C ILE A 354 2.29 -5.77 -5.05
N GLY A 355 2.94 -6.76 -4.44
CA GLY A 355 3.91 -6.54 -3.38
C GLY A 355 5.29 -6.19 -3.92
N PHE A 356 6.11 -5.53 -3.10
CA PHE A 356 7.50 -5.22 -3.42
C PHE A 356 8.41 -5.73 -2.31
N GLY A 357 9.63 -6.12 -2.67
CA GLY A 357 10.62 -6.59 -1.71
C GLY A 357 12.06 -6.27 -2.11
N THR A 358 12.94 -6.30 -1.10
CA THR A 358 14.40 -6.14 -1.27
C THR A 358 15.16 -6.95 -0.22
N ASP A 359 16.41 -7.35 -0.57
CA ASP A 359 17.29 -7.99 0.39
C ASP A 359 18.08 -6.98 1.21
N HIS A 360 18.80 -6.07 0.56
CA HIS A 360 19.72 -5.14 1.23
C HIS A 360 19.81 -3.80 0.51
N GLY A 361 20.62 -2.90 1.06
CA GLY A 361 20.90 -1.60 0.45
C GLY A 361 20.74 -0.45 1.41
N THR A 362 20.07 0.63 0.99
CA THR A 362 19.82 1.80 1.84
C THR A 362 18.37 2.25 1.77
N VAL A 363 17.89 2.84 2.84
CA VAL A 363 16.53 3.39 2.96
C VAL A 363 16.54 4.78 3.58
N ALA A 364 15.66 5.66 3.16
CA ALA A 364 15.35 6.89 3.86
C ALA A 364 14.28 6.60 4.94
N ALA A 365 14.60 6.84 6.20
CA ALA A 365 13.70 6.64 7.33
C ALA A 365 14.08 7.57 8.48
N ALA A 366 13.26 7.66 9.52
CA ALA A 366 13.59 8.32 10.77
C ALA A 366 13.88 7.28 11.88
N SER A 367 14.70 7.60 12.86
CA SER A 367 14.93 6.73 14.03
C SER A 367 13.76 6.74 15.02
N GLN A 368 12.88 7.74 14.93
CA GLN A 368 11.68 7.86 15.76
C GLN A 368 10.58 8.60 14.98
N TRP A 369 9.34 8.39 15.37
CA TRP A 369 8.20 9.09 14.77
C TRP A 369 8.35 10.62 14.86
N GLY A 370 8.14 11.31 13.73
CA GLY A 370 8.34 12.75 13.65
C GLY A 370 9.79 13.21 13.61
N GLY A 371 10.74 12.28 13.67
CA GLY A 371 12.17 12.57 13.60
C GLY A 371 12.66 12.99 12.21
N PRO A 372 13.89 13.54 12.13
CA PRO A 372 14.48 13.89 10.85
C PRO A 372 14.81 12.64 10.03
N MET A 373 14.66 12.76 8.69
CA MET A 373 15.06 11.73 7.76
C MET A 373 16.58 11.47 7.83
N GLN A 374 16.94 10.20 7.80
CA GLN A 374 18.31 9.72 7.69
C GLN A 374 18.37 8.67 6.57
N VAL A 375 19.54 8.54 5.94
CA VAL A 375 19.82 7.39 5.06
C VAL A 375 20.43 6.30 5.94
N MET A 376 19.72 5.19 6.04
CA MET A 376 20.11 4.06 6.89
C MET A 376 20.43 2.83 6.03
N GLN A 377 21.33 1.98 6.50
CA GLN A 377 21.66 0.71 5.87
C GLN A 377 20.58 -0.32 6.17
N ILE A 378 20.15 -1.05 5.14
CA ILE A 378 19.35 -2.26 5.26
C ILE A 378 20.33 -3.44 5.17
N PRO A 379 20.51 -4.24 6.22
CA PRO A 379 21.34 -5.44 6.19
C PRO A 379 20.70 -6.52 5.31
N THR A 380 21.48 -7.56 4.95
CA THR A 380 20.93 -8.76 4.32
C THR A 380 19.80 -9.37 5.14
N SER A 381 18.80 -9.90 4.43
CA SER A 381 17.57 -10.41 5.03
C SER A 381 17.80 -11.56 6.02
N ASN A 382 16.93 -11.67 7.01
CA ASN A 382 16.91 -12.79 7.94
C ASN A 382 16.77 -14.13 7.19
N ARG A 383 17.50 -15.19 7.63
CA ARG A 383 17.55 -16.50 6.95
C ARG A 383 16.21 -17.20 6.81
N ASP A 384 15.27 -16.93 7.70
CA ASP A 384 13.93 -17.52 7.68
C ASP A 384 12.91 -16.68 6.88
N SER A 385 13.40 -15.64 6.18
CA SER A 385 12.54 -14.71 5.42
C SER A 385 12.42 -15.05 3.95
N TYR A 386 11.37 -14.50 3.32
CA TYR A 386 11.25 -14.46 1.86
C TYR A 386 12.42 -13.70 1.21
N GLY A 387 12.90 -12.61 1.85
CA GLY A 387 14.02 -11.85 1.35
C GLY A 387 15.27 -12.69 1.17
N TYR A 388 15.65 -13.47 2.18
CA TYR A 388 16.78 -14.37 2.08
C TYR A 388 16.60 -15.46 0.99
N LEU A 389 15.38 -16.00 0.84
CA LEU A 389 15.06 -16.95 -0.21
C LEU A 389 15.24 -16.36 -1.61
N PHE A 390 14.75 -15.14 -1.82
CA PHE A 390 14.83 -14.46 -3.10
C PHE A 390 16.24 -13.98 -3.45
N HIS A 391 17.04 -13.60 -2.45
CA HIS A 391 18.46 -13.33 -2.62
C HIS A 391 19.29 -14.52 -3.17
N GLN A 392 18.80 -15.75 -2.99
CA GLN A 392 19.45 -16.94 -3.53
C GLN A 392 19.07 -17.23 -4.99
N VAL A 393 18.14 -16.50 -5.56
CA VAL A 393 17.76 -16.61 -6.97
C VAL A 393 18.89 -16.03 -7.84
N LYS A 394 19.22 -16.67 -8.95
CA LYS A 394 20.35 -16.27 -9.83
C LYS A 394 20.03 -15.05 -10.71
N THR A 395 19.31 -14.07 -10.17
CA THR A 395 18.99 -12.80 -10.84
C THR A 395 18.72 -11.74 -9.78
N ASP A 396 19.11 -10.50 -10.05
CA ASP A 396 19.00 -9.42 -9.08
C ASP A 396 17.59 -8.82 -9.03
N ASN A 397 16.86 -8.81 -10.16
CA ASN A 397 15.55 -8.21 -10.22
C ASN A 397 14.58 -9.06 -11.02
N PHE A 398 13.35 -9.22 -10.53
CA PHE A 398 12.33 -10.00 -11.21
C PHE A 398 10.90 -9.63 -10.80
N LEU A 399 9.94 -9.98 -11.68
CA LEU A 399 8.52 -10.04 -11.39
C LEU A 399 8.13 -11.51 -11.20
N LEU A 400 7.44 -11.83 -10.12
CA LEU A 400 7.01 -13.18 -9.80
C LEU A 400 5.48 -13.25 -9.71
N PRO A 401 4.80 -13.88 -10.70
CA PRO A 401 3.37 -14.13 -10.63
C PRO A 401 3.00 -15.07 -9.49
N LEU A 402 2.00 -14.71 -8.70
CA LEU A 402 1.57 -15.46 -7.51
C LEU A 402 0.07 -15.80 -7.54
N ARG A 403 -0.73 -15.12 -8.40
CA ARG A 403 -2.18 -15.36 -8.51
C ARG A 403 -2.45 -16.71 -9.13
N ASP A 404 -3.30 -17.50 -8.49
CA ASP A 404 -3.85 -18.72 -9.08
C ASP A 404 -4.96 -18.36 -10.07
N THR A 405 -4.64 -18.45 -11.35
CA THR A 405 -5.60 -18.19 -12.43
C THR A 405 -6.18 -19.49 -13.01
N GLY A 406 -5.74 -20.67 -12.48
CA GLY A 406 -6.04 -21.97 -13.08
C GLY A 406 -5.33 -22.24 -14.41
N SER A 407 -4.48 -21.29 -14.86
CA SER A 407 -3.71 -21.38 -16.11
C SER A 407 -2.19 -21.34 -15.90
N LEU A 408 -1.72 -21.44 -14.65
CA LEU A 408 -0.31 -21.55 -14.33
C LEU A 408 0.29 -22.80 -14.97
N ASP A 409 1.50 -22.70 -15.51
CA ASP A 409 2.25 -23.88 -15.89
C ASP A 409 2.67 -24.71 -14.64
N SER A 410 3.17 -25.91 -14.86
CA SER A 410 3.51 -26.82 -13.76
C SER A 410 4.59 -26.27 -12.83
N LYS A 411 5.54 -25.45 -13.34
CA LYS A 411 6.60 -24.85 -12.53
C LYS A 411 6.07 -23.68 -11.71
N GLN A 412 5.27 -22.81 -12.31
CA GLN A 412 4.62 -21.69 -11.63
C GLN A 412 3.70 -22.19 -10.50
N ASP A 413 2.91 -23.22 -10.76
CA ASP A 413 2.02 -23.84 -9.75
C ASP A 413 2.84 -24.44 -8.60
N GLU A 414 3.92 -25.17 -8.88
CA GLU A 414 4.81 -25.74 -7.86
C GLU A 414 5.51 -24.63 -7.06
N THR A 415 6.04 -23.59 -7.72
CA THR A 415 6.64 -22.45 -7.07
C THR A 415 5.66 -21.78 -6.11
N ARG A 416 4.46 -21.49 -6.59
CA ARG A 416 3.39 -20.92 -5.78
C ARG A 416 3.04 -21.78 -4.57
N LYS A 417 2.86 -23.10 -4.74
CA LYS A 417 2.57 -24.03 -3.65
C LYS A 417 3.65 -24.05 -2.58
N ARG A 418 4.92 -24.04 -2.97
CA ARG A 418 6.05 -24.02 -2.02
C ARG A 418 6.20 -22.67 -1.31
N LEU A 419 5.78 -21.57 -1.94
CA LEU A 419 5.73 -20.24 -1.35
C LEU A 419 4.53 -20.01 -0.41
N LEU A 420 3.52 -20.92 -0.39
CA LEU A 420 2.42 -20.84 0.58
C LEU A 420 2.89 -21.08 2.02
N THR A 421 4.06 -21.70 2.22
CA THR A 421 4.68 -21.85 3.53
C THR A 421 5.00 -20.45 4.08
N GLU A 422 4.46 -20.14 5.24
CA GLU A 422 4.68 -18.87 5.92
C GLU A 422 6.17 -18.65 6.22
N ARG A 423 6.63 -17.43 5.97
CA ARG A 423 7.99 -16.96 6.24
C ARG A 423 7.96 -15.54 6.77
N LEU A 424 9.06 -15.14 7.38
CA LEU A 424 9.26 -13.75 7.76
C LEU A 424 9.28 -12.84 6.53
N GLN A 425 8.63 -11.69 6.64
CA GLN A 425 8.61 -10.63 5.65
C GLN A 425 9.05 -9.33 6.30
N ARG A 426 10.05 -8.64 5.71
CA ARG A 426 10.51 -7.34 6.18
C ARG A 426 9.52 -6.23 5.79
N ALA A 427 9.27 -5.31 6.73
CA ALA A 427 8.44 -4.14 6.52
C ALA A 427 9.05 -2.93 7.26
N ILE A 428 9.47 -1.91 6.52
CA ILE A 428 10.05 -0.68 7.07
C ILE A 428 9.10 0.49 6.81
N GLY A 429 8.48 1.01 7.86
CA GLY A 429 7.60 2.18 7.80
C GLY A 429 8.37 3.52 7.70
N THR A 430 7.79 4.56 8.30
CA THR A 430 8.45 5.88 8.42
C THR A 430 9.60 5.88 9.41
N THR A 431 9.63 4.89 10.30
CA THR A 431 10.71 4.68 11.28
C THR A 431 11.43 3.38 11.00
N TYR A 432 12.73 3.37 11.26
CA TYR A 432 13.56 2.18 11.12
C TYR A 432 14.59 2.10 12.24
N ASP A 433 14.73 0.90 12.82
CA ASP A 433 15.71 0.55 13.84
C ASP A 433 16.53 -0.65 13.38
N PRO A 434 17.67 -0.42 12.70
CA PRO A 434 18.48 -1.52 12.17
C PRO A 434 19.13 -2.39 13.28
N GLU A 435 19.25 -1.88 14.51
CA GLU A 435 19.83 -2.65 15.63
C GLU A 435 18.81 -3.64 16.22
N ASP A 436 17.51 -3.38 16.07
CA ASP A 436 16.44 -4.23 16.56
C ASP A 436 15.47 -4.62 15.41
N GLU A 437 16.03 -4.81 14.22
CA GLU A 437 15.26 -5.05 12.99
C GLU A 437 14.37 -6.28 13.11
N PHE A 438 14.90 -7.38 13.67
CA PHE A 438 14.16 -8.65 13.76
C PHE A 438 12.85 -8.50 14.56
N ASN A 439 12.86 -7.80 15.67
CA ASN A 439 11.68 -7.66 16.53
C ASN A 439 10.68 -6.61 16.04
N LYS A 440 11.16 -5.59 15.31
CA LYS A 440 10.35 -4.42 14.94
C LYS A 440 9.90 -4.39 13.49
N HIS A 441 10.63 -5.11 12.61
CA HIS A 441 10.46 -4.96 11.16
C HIS A 441 10.25 -6.28 10.43
N TYR A 442 10.06 -7.39 11.14
CA TYR A 442 9.69 -8.67 10.55
C TYR A 442 8.39 -9.20 11.14
N SER A 443 7.56 -9.79 10.30
CA SER A 443 6.35 -10.52 10.69
C SER A 443 6.12 -11.69 9.72
N HIS A 444 5.39 -12.72 10.16
CA HIS A 444 5.07 -13.85 9.33
C HIS A 444 3.96 -13.52 8.33
N ALA A 445 4.09 -14.05 7.12
CA ALA A 445 3.09 -13.92 6.08
C ALA A 445 3.13 -15.13 5.13
N SER A 446 2.02 -15.38 4.45
CA SER A 446 1.93 -16.31 3.31
C SER A 446 1.86 -15.49 2.02
N LEU A 447 2.99 -15.34 1.33
CA LEU A 447 3.16 -14.43 0.21
C LEU A 447 2.12 -14.60 -0.93
N PRO A 448 1.81 -15.84 -1.44
CA PRO A 448 0.85 -16.01 -2.51
C PRO A 448 -0.61 -15.81 -2.09
N ARG A 449 -0.89 -15.75 -0.78
CA ARG A 449 -2.21 -15.37 -0.26
C ARG A 449 -2.33 -13.86 -0.06
N GLN A 450 -1.19 -13.19 0.12
CA GLN A 450 -1.12 -11.76 0.38
C GLN A 450 -1.19 -10.94 -0.90
N PHE A 451 -0.47 -11.37 -1.96
CA PHE A 451 -0.31 -10.64 -3.21
C PHE A 451 -0.64 -11.51 -4.43
N ASP A 452 -1.00 -10.88 -5.53
CA ASP A 452 -1.17 -11.49 -6.85
C ASP A 452 0.14 -11.56 -7.63
N GLU A 453 1.08 -10.67 -7.30
CA GLU A 453 2.41 -10.56 -7.88
C GLU A 453 3.39 -9.97 -6.89
N LEU A 454 4.65 -10.35 -6.99
CA LEU A 454 5.75 -9.71 -6.27
C LEU A 454 6.76 -9.13 -7.24
N ILE A 455 7.25 -7.92 -6.96
CA ILE A 455 8.39 -7.31 -7.65
C ILE A 455 9.57 -7.27 -6.68
N TRP A 456 10.67 -7.87 -7.11
CA TRP A 456 11.86 -8.03 -6.32
C TRP A 456 13.03 -7.21 -6.87
N PHE A 457 13.74 -6.55 -5.98
CA PHE A 457 15.03 -5.90 -6.19
C PHE A 457 16.01 -6.42 -5.15
N ASP A 458 17.12 -7.02 -5.55
CA ASP A 458 18.08 -7.58 -4.59
C ASP A 458 18.77 -6.47 -3.78
N GLU A 459 19.19 -5.39 -4.45
CA GLU A 459 19.79 -4.22 -3.83
C GLU A 459 19.00 -2.94 -4.16
N THR A 460 18.75 -2.12 -3.15
CA THR A 460 17.99 -0.87 -3.31
C THR A 460 18.65 0.33 -2.65
N ARG A 461 18.21 1.53 -3.03
CA ARG A 461 18.74 2.80 -2.56
C ARG A 461 17.68 3.69 -1.96
N ALA A 462 18.10 4.48 -0.97
CA ALA A 462 17.27 5.51 -0.37
C ALA A 462 16.79 6.54 -1.42
N VAL A 463 15.55 7.00 -1.28
CA VAL A 463 15.04 8.13 -2.08
C VAL A 463 15.89 9.38 -1.86
N LYS A 464 16.03 10.19 -2.91
CA LYS A 464 16.69 11.50 -2.84
C LYS A 464 15.63 12.59 -2.59
N PRO A 465 15.60 13.21 -1.40
CA PRO A 465 14.65 14.27 -1.11
C PRO A 465 14.90 15.49 -2.01
N LEU A 466 13.84 16.23 -2.30
CA LEU A 466 13.95 17.52 -2.95
C LEU A 466 14.60 18.52 -1.99
N ASN A 467 15.54 19.31 -2.46
CA ASN A 467 16.05 20.44 -1.68
C ASN A 467 14.91 21.46 -1.45
N ARG A 468 14.85 22.06 -0.25
CA ARG A 468 13.79 23.02 0.13
C ARG A 468 13.70 24.28 -0.78
N GLU A 469 14.67 24.47 -1.66
CA GLU A 469 14.76 25.61 -2.58
C GLU A 469 14.36 25.26 -4.04
N GLN A 470 13.99 24.05 -4.31
CA GLN A 470 13.51 23.59 -5.61
C GLN A 470 12.02 23.23 -5.52
#